data_74adf607cfcc08d8113aaff657c2d789
#
_entry.id   74adf607cfcc08d8113aaff657c2d789
#
_cell.length_a   1.000
_cell.length_b   1.000
_cell.length_c   1.000
_cell.angle_alpha   90.00
_cell.angle_beta   90.00
_cell.angle_gamma   90.00
#
_symmetry.space_group_name_H-M   'P 1'
#
loop_
_entity.id
_entity.type
_entity.pdbx_description
1 polymer ?
#
loop_
_entity_poly.entity_id
_entity_poly.type
_entity_poly.pdbx_seq_one_letter_code
_entity_poly.pdbx_strand_id
1 'polypeptide(L)'
;MSKQAKVVLSLDYGTKNIGVCIAETYTGQTQPLPVITNNKSVFENLNKLLETWRPNLVLIGIPPKMSEDFRDGMARTKNFFVKDLNMKVIEVNEDYTTQG
;
A
#
# COMPACT_ATOMS: atom_id res chain seq x y z
N MET A 1 -20.49 -18.37 12.76
CA MET A 1 -19.96 -17.84 11.93
C MET A 1 -18.53 -17.77 12.01
N SER A 2 -17.89 -17.97 11.08
CA SER A 2 -16.49 -17.99 11.17
C SER A 2 -15.97 -16.65 10.95
N LYS A 3 -14.88 -16.34 11.58
CA LYS A 3 -14.20 -15.16 11.30
C LYS A 3 -13.27 -15.42 10.22
N GLN A 4 -13.25 -14.58 9.25
CA GLN A 4 -12.33 -14.73 8.18
C GLN A 4 -11.19 -13.77 8.35
N ALA A 5 -9.98 -14.26 8.18
CA ALA A 5 -8.81 -13.42 8.20
C ALA A 5 -8.85 -12.48 7.02
N LYS A 6 -8.46 -11.25 7.23
CA LYS A 6 -8.34 -10.29 6.16
C LYS A 6 -6.88 -9.95 5.98
N VAL A 7 -6.48 -9.83 4.75
CA VAL A 7 -5.11 -9.47 4.41
C VAL A 7 -5.09 -8.01 4.01
N VAL A 8 -4.21 -7.26 4.61
CA VAL A 8 -4.08 -5.83 4.35
C VAL A 8 -2.70 -5.58 3.77
N LEU A 9 -2.66 -4.93 2.63
CA LEU A 9 -1.41 -4.54 2.02
C LEU A 9 -1.14 -3.09 2.39
N SER A 10 -0.02 -2.83 3.02
CA SER A 10 0.35 -1.50 3.43
C SER A 10 1.47 -1.00 2.54
N LEU A 11 1.29 0.18 1.97
CA LEU A 11 2.29 0.77 1.10
C LEU A 11 2.83 2.05 1.69
N ASP A 12 4.14 2.18 1.62
CA ASP A 12 4.82 3.41 1.98
C ASP A 12 5.39 3.95 0.67
N TYR A 13 4.63 4.83 0.03
CA TYR A 13 4.98 5.30 -1.31
C TYR A 13 6.23 6.17 -1.26
N GLY A 14 7.15 5.93 -2.16
CA GLY A 14 8.30 6.78 -2.37
C GLY A 14 8.52 6.98 -3.85
N THR A 15 9.19 8.06 -4.22
CA THR A 15 9.43 8.33 -5.63
C THR A 15 10.44 7.36 -6.23
N LYS A 16 11.31 6.79 -5.42
CA LYS A 16 12.29 5.84 -5.91
C LYS A 16 11.94 4.41 -5.56
N ASN A 17 11.40 4.21 -4.38
CA ASN A 17 11.08 2.87 -3.92
C ASN A 17 9.78 2.91 -3.15
N ILE A 18 9.03 1.82 -3.21
CA ILE A 18 7.79 1.70 -2.45
C ILE A 18 7.97 0.59 -1.42
N GLY A 19 7.84 0.94 -0.16
CA GLY A 19 7.89 -0.05 0.91
C GLY A 19 6.58 -0.79 0.99
N VAL A 20 6.63 -2.08 1.25
CA VAL A 20 5.46 -2.94 1.22
C VAL A 20 5.44 -3.83 2.45
N CYS A 21 4.27 -3.96 3.04
CA CYS A 21 4.10 -4.82 4.20
C CYS A 21 2.73 -5.48 4.10
N ILE A 22 2.66 -6.73 4.49
CA ILE A 22 1.42 -7.47 4.54
C ILE A 22 1.05 -7.67 6.01
N ALA A 23 -0.21 -7.48 6.33
CA ALA A 23 -0.71 -7.75 7.67
C ALA A 23 -1.94 -8.63 7.58
N GLU A 24 -2.08 -9.54 8.54
CA GLU A 24 -3.24 -10.38 8.62
C GLU A 24 -4.01 -10.00 9.87
N THR A 25 -5.30 -9.65 9.72
CA THR A 25 -6.03 -9.07 10.84
C THR A 25 -6.44 -10.09 11.88
N TYR A 26 -6.57 -11.37 11.48
CA TYR A 26 -7.02 -12.38 12.44
C TYR A 26 -5.97 -12.66 13.49
N THR A 27 -4.71 -12.81 13.07
CA THR A 27 -3.64 -13.11 14.01
C THR A 27 -2.88 -11.88 14.45
N GLY A 28 -3.03 -10.77 13.73
CA GLY A 28 -2.25 -9.57 13.98
C GLY A 28 -0.83 -9.63 13.46
N GLN A 29 -0.50 -10.66 12.71
CA GLN A 29 0.86 -10.80 12.20
C GLN A 29 1.12 -9.85 11.08
N THR A 30 2.32 -9.32 11.02
CA THR A 30 2.75 -8.47 9.92
C THR A 30 4.03 -9.03 9.33
N GLN A 31 4.21 -8.81 8.06
CA GLN A 31 5.38 -9.31 7.37
C GLN A 31 5.84 -8.28 6.37
N PRO A 32 7.06 -7.76 6.51
CA PRO A 32 7.58 -6.86 5.49
C PRO A 32 7.93 -7.65 4.24
N LEU A 33 7.70 -7.04 3.10
CA LEU A 33 8.01 -7.67 1.82
C LEU A 33 9.14 -6.90 1.15
N PRO A 34 9.77 -7.46 0.14
CA PRO A 34 10.81 -6.74 -0.56
C PRO A 34 10.29 -5.44 -1.15
N VAL A 35 11.13 -4.43 -1.10
CA VAL A 35 10.79 -3.12 -1.62
C VAL A 35 10.59 -3.21 -3.13
N ILE A 36 9.63 -2.48 -3.66
CA ILE A 36 9.39 -2.43 -5.08
C ILE A 36 10.00 -1.15 -5.61
N THR A 37 10.86 -1.28 -6.62
CA THR A 37 11.45 -0.12 -7.25
C THR A 37 10.38 0.64 -8.05
N ASN A 38 10.30 1.94 -7.86
CA ASN A 38 9.30 2.74 -8.52
C ASN A 38 9.82 3.15 -9.90
N ASN A 39 9.62 2.28 -10.86
CA ASN A 39 10.08 2.50 -12.23
C ASN A 39 8.97 2.11 -13.19
N LYS A 40 9.32 1.89 -14.44
CA LYS A 40 8.31 1.58 -15.45
C LYS A 40 7.54 0.31 -15.18
N SER A 41 8.13 -0.61 -14.43
CA SER A 41 7.50 -1.90 -14.14
C SER A 41 6.75 -1.89 -12.83
N VAL A 42 6.58 -0.75 -12.19
CA VAL A 42 6.02 -0.70 -10.84
C VAL A 42 4.62 -1.31 -10.79
N PHE A 43 3.76 -0.99 -11.74
CA PHE A 43 2.39 -1.50 -11.70
C PHE A 43 2.35 -3.00 -12.01
N GLU A 44 3.24 -3.46 -12.87
CA GLU A 44 3.34 -4.87 -13.14
C GLU A 44 3.78 -5.62 -11.89
N ASN A 45 4.75 -5.09 -11.16
CA ASN A 45 5.23 -5.71 -9.94
C ASN A 45 4.19 -5.66 -8.83
N LEU A 46 3.46 -4.56 -8.73
CA LEU A 46 2.36 -4.47 -7.78
C LEU A 46 1.27 -5.50 -8.11
N ASN A 47 0.98 -5.67 -9.38
CA ASN A 47 -0.04 -6.63 -9.78
C ASN A 47 0.37 -8.07 -9.41
N LYS A 48 1.63 -8.40 -9.59
CA LYS A 48 2.12 -9.72 -9.18
C LYS A 48 1.99 -9.92 -7.67
N LEU A 49 2.26 -8.87 -6.92
CA LEU A 49 2.14 -8.92 -5.48
C LEU A 49 0.69 -9.16 -5.08
N LEU A 50 -0.23 -8.48 -5.75
CA LEU A 50 -1.64 -8.64 -5.45
C LEU A 50 -2.13 -10.03 -5.80
N GLU A 51 -1.62 -10.61 -6.87
CA GLU A 51 -1.97 -11.98 -7.23
C GLU A 51 -1.48 -12.98 -6.19
N THR A 52 -0.30 -12.72 -5.65
CA THR A 52 0.28 -13.62 -4.66
C THR A 52 -0.44 -13.54 -3.33
N TRP A 53 -0.71 -12.34 -2.85
CA TRP A 53 -1.23 -12.15 -1.49
C TRP A 53 -2.72 -11.94 -1.42
N ARG A 54 -3.33 -11.50 -2.51
CA ARG A 54 -4.78 -11.27 -2.61
C ARG A 54 -5.33 -10.47 -1.42
N PRO A 55 -4.81 -9.28 -1.21
CA PRO A 55 -5.26 -8.49 -0.07
C PRO A 55 -6.71 -8.03 -0.25
N ASN A 56 -7.38 -7.84 0.88
CA ASN A 56 -8.73 -7.34 0.88
C ASN A 56 -8.76 -5.81 0.88
N LEU A 57 -7.67 -5.20 1.27
CA LEU A 57 -7.63 -3.78 1.52
C LEU A 57 -6.20 -3.28 1.33
N VAL A 58 -6.06 -2.09 0.79
CA VAL A 58 -4.76 -1.45 0.63
C VAL A 58 -4.73 -0.20 1.50
N LEU A 59 -3.69 -0.06 2.29
CA LEU A 59 -3.46 1.16 3.05
C LEU A 59 -2.27 1.89 2.44
N ILE A 60 -2.41 3.19 2.27
CA ILE A 60 -1.31 4.01 1.77
C ILE A 60 -1.01 5.08 2.79
N GLY A 61 0.23 5.12 3.26
CA GLY A 61 0.65 6.14 4.21
C GLY A 61 0.86 7.47 3.51
N ILE A 62 0.33 8.53 4.12
CA ILE A 62 0.40 9.87 3.57
C ILE A 62 1.32 10.69 4.45
N PRO A 63 2.49 11.11 3.96
CA PRO A 63 3.39 11.91 4.78
C PRO A 63 2.86 13.33 4.94
N PRO A 64 3.36 14.06 5.93
CA PRO A 64 2.86 15.41 6.18
C PRO A 64 3.18 16.39 5.07
N LYS A 65 4.27 16.17 4.37
CA LYS A 65 4.65 17.05 3.29
C LYS A 65 4.93 16.25 2.05
N MET A 66 4.44 16.71 0.93
CA MET A 66 4.63 16.02 -0.32
C MET A 66 5.01 17.00 -1.39
N SER A 67 6.02 16.65 -2.18
CA SER A 67 6.33 17.40 -3.39
C SER A 67 5.23 17.13 -4.41
N GLU A 68 5.24 17.91 -5.48
CA GLU A 68 4.26 17.72 -6.53
C GLU A 68 4.45 16.38 -7.21
N ASP A 69 5.69 16.01 -7.46
CA ASP A 69 5.99 14.72 -8.11
C ASP A 69 5.54 13.56 -7.22
N PHE A 70 5.76 13.68 -5.91
CA PHE A 70 5.35 12.65 -4.98
C PHE A 70 3.82 12.51 -5.01
N ARG A 71 3.12 13.64 -4.95
CA ARG A 71 1.67 13.63 -4.93
C ARG A 71 1.11 13.01 -6.21
N ASP A 72 1.68 13.38 -7.36
CA ASP A 72 1.23 12.85 -8.63
C ASP A 72 1.45 11.35 -8.72
N GLY A 73 2.61 10.89 -8.30
CA GLY A 73 2.92 9.46 -8.33
C GLY A 73 2.04 8.66 -7.40
N MET A 74 1.79 9.21 -6.21
CA MET A 74 0.92 8.54 -5.26
C MET A 74 -0.52 8.49 -5.77
N ALA A 75 -0.97 9.55 -6.43
CA ALA A 75 -2.31 9.57 -6.99
C ALA A 75 -2.44 8.54 -8.10
N ARG A 76 -1.42 8.39 -8.94
CA ARG A 76 -1.46 7.36 -9.99
C ARG A 76 -1.50 5.97 -9.38
N THR A 77 -0.73 5.75 -8.33
CA THR A 77 -0.70 4.45 -7.66
C THR A 77 -2.06 4.15 -7.02
N LYS A 78 -2.65 5.14 -6.36
CA LYS A 78 -3.97 4.96 -5.77
C LYS A 78 -5.00 4.66 -6.85
N ASN A 79 -4.96 5.38 -7.95
CA ASN A 79 -5.91 5.15 -9.04
C ASN A 79 -5.75 3.78 -9.66
N PHE A 80 -4.53 3.27 -9.71
CA PHE A 80 -4.30 1.91 -10.19
C PHE A 80 -5.09 0.91 -9.36
N PHE A 81 -5.04 1.03 -8.04
CA PHE A 81 -5.78 0.11 -7.20
C PHE A 81 -7.29 0.35 -7.28
N VAL A 82 -7.71 1.60 -7.25
CA VAL A 82 -9.13 1.91 -7.17
C VAL A 82 -9.83 1.73 -8.51
N LYS A 83 -9.26 2.30 -9.56
CA LYS A 83 -9.95 2.31 -10.85
C LYS A 83 -9.66 1.10 -11.70
N ASP A 84 -8.40 0.70 -11.77
CA ASP A 84 -8.06 -0.44 -12.63
C ASP A 84 -8.38 -1.76 -11.98
N LEU A 85 -8.22 -1.88 -10.67
CA LEU A 85 -8.39 -3.14 -9.95
C LEU A 85 -9.62 -3.15 -9.05
N ASN A 86 -10.32 -2.04 -8.94
CA ASN A 86 -11.53 -1.95 -8.13
C ASN A 86 -11.31 -2.39 -6.69
N MET A 87 -10.22 -1.98 -6.11
CA MET A 87 -9.88 -2.35 -4.75
C MET A 87 -10.16 -1.21 -3.79
N LYS A 88 -10.39 -1.54 -2.54
CA LYS A 88 -10.59 -0.52 -1.52
C LYS A 88 -9.24 -0.03 -1.04
N VAL A 89 -9.06 1.29 -1.02
CA VAL A 89 -7.83 1.92 -0.58
C VAL A 89 -8.16 2.91 0.52
N ILE A 90 -7.42 2.85 1.61
CA ILE A 90 -7.56 3.79 2.71
C ILE A 90 -6.26 4.55 2.86
N GLU A 91 -6.35 5.87 2.93
CA GLU A 91 -5.18 6.71 3.15
C GLU A 91 -5.01 6.94 4.65
N VAL A 92 -3.80 6.77 5.13
CA VAL A 92 -3.50 6.91 6.54
C VAL A 92 -2.51 8.06 6.69
N ASN A 93 -2.89 9.10 7.43
CA ASN A 93 -2.00 10.21 7.66
C ASN A 93 -0.88 9.84 8.60
N GLU A 94 0.32 10.21 8.21
CA GLU A 94 1.48 9.95 9.05
C GLU A 94 2.01 11.23 9.66
N ASP A 95 1.18 12.29 9.67
CA ASP A 95 1.72 13.55 10.15
C ASP A 95 1.66 13.64 11.65
N TYR A 96 0.93 12.78 12.40
CA TYR A 96 0.96 12.88 13.80
C TYR A 96 1.96 11.95 14.28
N THR A 97 2.73 12.38 15.12
CA THR A 97 3.65 11.54 15.60
C THR A 97 3.20 11.12 16.80
N THR A 98 3.31 10.15 17.07
CA THR A 98 2.99 9.74 18.25
C THR A 98 3.91 10.01 19.09
N GLN A 99 4.58 10.51 19.16
CA GLN A 99 5.40 10.74 20.06
C GLN A 99 5.14 10.30 21.07
N GLY A 100 4.97 9.84 21.17
CA GLY A 100 4.71 9.29 22.37
C GLY A 100 4.82 9.32 22.79
#